data_fc4113505ca5fcb2ca7a90edbd5e48fb
#
_entry.id   fc4113505ca5fcb2ca7a90edbd5e48fb
#
_cell.length_a   1.000
_cell.length_b   1.000
_cell.length_c   1.000
_cell.angle_alpha   90.00
_cell.angle_beta   90.00
_cell.angle_gamma   90.00
#
_symmetry.space_group_name_H-M   'P 1'
#
loop_
_entity.id
_entity.type
_entity.pdbx_description
1 polymer ?
#
loop_
_entity_poly.entity_id
_entity_poly.type
_entity_poly.pdbx_seq_one_letter_code
_entity_poly.pdbx_strand_id
1 'polypeptide(L)'
;MKIANAVAVLALCLSVFAAEKNKTTPPAAVSAVETLDLETIARIRDEGFTHSHVMEYASGLFDGVGPRLTGSPDFTKAADWSINQLQRMGASNSHLEPWGDFGMGWQQIGTSVQMTAPSTATLLAQATPWSPATAGEASGDVIAVPTLKEEKDFDKWKGKLAGKIIIYGDAPKINPDLSRPIEHYDQAKLEHFRSYPLDGDQNDSHVLPNDPALWEKVFGEMAFLEKVGRFFADEHAIAVLRPGGRGGIIQDDTGSSLGWFVYRPEHKQAIPSAVIANEAFGRMHRLVSHNVRVAVRLNIATQFFGDHETGNDVIAEIPGTDPALKDQVVMLGGHLDSWIAGTGATDDGAGAIVALEAMRILRALNIHPRRTIRIALWGGEEQGLFGSAGYVSNHFGVRTYSTKPEEQVVPEFLRQQTGPVTIKPEHARLDAYFNTDNGGGKFLGIFTEGNSAVAGIFQQWIAPIEDLGFTTVTLRNTGSTDHCSFDQVGLPGFQFIQDPRDYETRSVHTNQDVYERLSEPDLKQAAVVMAIFVYNTAQRDAMLPRKPMPHPEMEEQQTRPLEGIYPAASK
;
A
#
# COMPACT_ATOMS: atom_id res chain seq x y z
N MET A 1 -30.64 -27.99 -73.51
CA MET A 1 -29.27 -28.09 -72.98
C MET A 1 -29.01 -26.93 -72.10
N LYS A 2 -29.77 -26.73 -71.02
CA LYS A 2 -29.59 -25.68 -69.99
C LYS A 2 -30.24 -26.03 -68.63
N ILE A 3 -30.27 -27.31 -68.23
CA ILE A 3 -30.83 -27.70 -66.90
C ILE A 3 -29.88 -28.62 -66.10
N ALA A 4 -28.67 -28.89 -66.60
CA ALA A 4 -27.74 -29.83 -65.95
C ALA A 4 -26.69 -29.16 -65.05
N ASN A 5 -26.56 -27.81 -65.00
CA ASN A 5 -25.52 -27.14 -64.27
C ASN A 5 -26.01 -26.47 -62.95
N ALA A 6 -27.28 -26.59 -62.59
CA ALA A 6 -27.81 -25.99 -61.37
C ALA A 6 -27.85 -26.96 -60.17
N VAL A 7 -27.62 -28.25 -60.36
CA VAL A 7 -27.68 -29.26 -59.28
C VAL A 7 -26.30 -29.54 -58.67
N ALA A 8 -25.21 -29.24 -59.38
CA ALA A 8 -23.85 -29.48 -58.89
C ALA A 8 -23.32 -28.37 -57.91
N VAL A 9 -23.91 -27.18 -57.96
CA VAL A 9 -23.50 -26.08 -57.07
C VAL A 9 -24.23 -26.12 -55.72
N LEU A 10 -25.41 -26.78 -55.66
CA LEU A 10 -26.18 -26.90 -54.42
C LEU A 10 -25.67 -28.05 -53.51
N ALA A 11 -24.94 -29.00 -54.04
CA ALA A 11 -24.35 -30.11 -53.27
C ALA A 11 -23.01 -29.73 -52.61
N LEU A 12 -22.31 -28.69 -53.11
CA LEU A 12 -21.04 -28.24 -52.52
C LEU A 12 -21.22 -27.23 -51.38
N CYS A 13 -22.39 -26.57 -51.32
CA CYS A 13 -22.70 -25.65 -50.20
C CYS A 13 -23.26 -26.37 -48.96
N LEU A 14 -23.72 -27.60 -49.07
CA LEU A 14 -24.25 -28.38 -47.95
C LEU A 14 -23.17 -29.18 -47.20
N SER A 15 -21.99 -29.36 -47.78
CA SER A 15 -20.87 -30.06 -47.13
C SER A 15 -19.97 -29.14 -46.27
N VAL A 16 -20.10 -27.81 -46.39
CA VAL A 16 -19.35 -26.86 -45.58
C VAL A 16 -20.08 -26.52 -44.28
N PHE A 17 -21.41 -26.69 -44.21
CA PHE A 17 -22.19 -26.43 -43.00
C PHE A 17 -22.32 -27.63 -42.02
N ALA A 18 -21.78 -28.80 -42.38
CA ALA A 18 -21.83 -29.97 -41.51
C ALA A 18 -20.58 -30.20 -40.65
N ALA A 19 -19.53 -29.35 -40.78
CA ALA A 19 -18.29 -29.50 -40.05
C ALA A 19 -18.16 -28.52 -38.85
N GLU A 20 -19.15 -27.66 -38.60
CA GLU A 20 -19.11 -26.67 -37.48
C GLU A 20 -20.11 -26.93 -36.34
N LYS A 21 -20.62 -28.16 -36.24
CA LYS A 21 -21.40 -28.55 -35.06
C LYS A 21 -20.65 -29.62 -34.28
N ASN A 22 -19.72 -29.22 -33.46
CA ASN A 22 -19.33 -29.83 -32.17
C ASN A 22 -18.14 -29.12 -31.56
N LYS A 23 -18.22 -27.80 -31.42
CA LYS A 23 -17.56 -27.14 -30.26
C LYS A 23 -18.61 -27.21 -29.15
N THR A 24 -18.65 -28.32 -28.45
CA THR A 24 -19.24 -28.39 -27.13
C THR A 24 -18.46 -27.38 -26.30
N THR A 25 -19.07 -26.23 -26.02
CA THR A 25 -18.67 -25.39 -24.90
C THR A 25 -18.56 -26.35 -23.72
N PRO A 26 -17.40 -26.47 -23.05
CA PRO A 26 -17.34 -27.26 -21.82
C PRO A 26 -18.48 -26.75 -20.93
N PRO A 27 -19.25 -27.61 -20.27
CA PRO A 27 -20.21 -27.16 -19.29
C PRO A 27 -19.46 -26.25 -18.34
N ALA A 28 -20.03 -25.09 -18.05
CA ALA A 28 -19.50 -24.21 -16.99
C ALA A 28 -19.23 -25.14 -15.81
N ALA A 29 -17.97 -25.17 -15.36
CA ALA A 29 -17.57 -26.01 -14.25
C ALA A 29 -18.48 -25.61 -13.08
N VAL A 30 -19.40 -26.49 -12.73
CA VAL A 30 -20.17 -26.34 -11.49
C VAL A 30 -19.10 -26.30 -10.40
N SER A 31 -19.00 -25.18 -9.69
CA SER A 31 -18.06 -25.05 -8.57
C SER A 31 -18.24 -26.26 -7.69
N ALA A 32 -17.17 -27.04 -7.51
CA ALA A 32 -17.24 -28.21 -6.64
C ALA A 32 -17.74 -27.75 -5.25
N VAL A 33 -18.58 -28.55 -4.63
CA VAL A 33 -19.04 -28.25 -3.26
C VAL A 33 -17.83 -28.35 -2.34
N GLU A 34 -17.52 -27.23 -1.67
CA GLU A 34 -16.43 -27.18 -0.68
C GLU A 34 -16.82 -27.97 0.57
N THR A 35 -15.92 -28.82 1.04
CA THR A 35 -16.10 -29.53 2.31
C THR A 35 -15.50 -28.68 3.41
N LEU A 36 -16.35 -28.02 4.21
CA LEU A 36 -15.91 -27.15 5.31
C LEU A 36 -15.90 -27.89 6.63
N ASP A 37 -14.82 -27.73 7.39
CA ASP A 37 -14.74 -28.19 8.78
C ASP A 37 -15.37 -27.14 9.71
N LEU A 38 -16.70 -27.21 9.86
CA LEU A 38 -17.48 -26.27 10.66
C LEU A 38 -17.10 -26.31 12.15
N GLU A 39 -16.63 -27.45 12.65
CA GLU A 39 -16.17 -27.57 14.05
C GLU A 39 -14.90 -26.74 14.26
N THR A 40 -13.90 -26.87 13.38
CA THR A 40 -12.69 -26.06 13.47
C THR A 40 -12.98 -24.58 13.21
N ILE A 41 -13.86 -24.24 12.26
CA ILE A 41 -14.30 -22.84 12.06
C ILE A 41 -14.91 -22.28 13.35
N ALA A 42 -15.78 -23.01 14.04
CA ALA A 42 -16.35 -22.56 15.31
C ALA A 42 -15.27 -22.37 16.40
N ARG A 43 -14.27 -23.26 16.47
CA ARG A 43 -13.15 -23.13 17.42
C ARG A 43 -12.25 -21.91 17.07
N ILE A 44 -12.01 -21.62 15.79
CA ILE A 44 -11.27 -20.42 15.36
C ILE A 44 -12.02 -19.15 15.81
N ARG A 45 -13.34 -19.12 15.63
CA ARG A 45 -14.18 -18.02 16.09
C ARG A 45 -14.12 -17.84 17.61
N ASP A 46 -14.30 -18.90 18.36
CA ASP A 46 -14.24 -18.86 19.84
C ASP A 46 -12.88 -18.37 20.34
N GLU A 47 -11.79 -18.93 19.85
CA GLU A 47 -10.43 -18.54 20.20
C GLU A 47 -10.14 -17.07 19.86
N GLY A 48 -10.50 -16.63 18.66
CA GLY A 48 -10.21 -15.27 18.19
C GLY A 48 -11.04 -14.19 18.90
N PHE A 49 -12.29 -14.49 19.31
CA PHE A 49 -13.10 -13.50 20.02
C PHE A 49 -12.88 -13.50 21.53
N THR A 50 -12.57 -14.66 22.15
CA THR A 50 -12.49 -14.77 23.61
C THR A 50 -11.08 -14.68 24.16
N HIS A 51 -10.05 -15.07 23.39
CA HIS A 51 -8.65 -15.12 23.82
C HIS A 51 -7.72 -14.28 22.93
N SER A 52 -8.24 -13.24 22.29
CA SER A 52 -7.46 -12.42 21.38
C SER A 52 -6.36 -11.61 22.06
N HIS A 53 -5.21 -11.54 21.41
CA HIS A 53 -4.07 -10.71 21.78
C HIS A 53 -3.91 -9.49 20.88
N VAL A 54 -4.86 -9.22 19.98
CA VAL A 54 -4.72 -8.18 18.94
C VAL A 54 -4.38 -6.80 19.51
N MET A 55 -5.00 -6.39 20.65
CA MET A 55 -4.70 -5.10 21.28
C MET A 55 -3.39 -5.10 22.08
N GLU A 56 -2.93 -6.25 22.56
CA GLU A 56 -1.59 -6.40 23.13
C GLU A 56 -0.52 -6.21 22.05
N TYR A 57 -0.72 -6.82 20.87
CA TYR A 57 0.15 -6.59 19.72
C TYR A 57 0.12 -5.15 19.27
N ALA A 58 -1.07 -4.51 19.21
CA ALA A 58 -1.22 -3.12 18.88
C ALA A 58 -0.39 -2.20 19.79
N SER A 59 -0.53 -2.35 21.11
CA SER A 59 0.26 -1.56 22.06
C SER A 59 1.75 -1.87 21.97
N GLY A 60 2.12 -3.14 21.81
CA GLY A 60 3.53 -3.54 21.65
C GLY A 60 4.19 -2.94 20.41
N LEU A 61 3.48 -2.86 19.29
CA LEU A 61 4.02 -2.33 18.03
C LEU A 61 3.92 -0.81 17.95
N PHE A 62 2.76 -0.21 18.26
CA PHE A 62 2.53 1.22 18.01
C PHE A 62 3.01 2.11 19.15
N ASP A 63 2.85 1.69 20.40
CA ASP A 63 3.35 2.44 21.56
C ASP A 63 4.77 2.02 21.94
N GLY A 64 5.08 0.72 21.79
CA GLY A 64 6.39 0.17 22.19
C GLY A 64 7.50 0.41 21.17
N VAL A 65 7.21 0.33 19.88
CA VAL A 65 8.17 0.61 18.78
C VAL A 65 7.92 1.99 18.18
N GLY A 66 6.70 2.28 17.76
CA GLY A 66 6.30 3.53 17.13
C GLY A 66 6.39 3.49 15.59
N PRO A 67 6.72 4.64 14.94
CA PRO A 67 6.89 4.72 13.49
C PRO A 67 7.97 3.77 12.99
N ARG A 68 7.76 3.20 11.79
CA ARG A 68 8.57 2.09 11.27
C ARG A 68 9.06 2.36 9.85
N LEU A 69 9.60 3.56 9.61
CA LEU A 69 10.06 3.93 8.27
C LEU A 69 11.09 2.92 7.74
N THR A 70 10.92 2.47 6.52
CA THR A 70 11.87 1.57 5.85
C THR A 70 13.29 2.12 5.90
N GLY A 71 14.26 1.24 6.18
CA GLY A 71 15.67 1.63 6.34
C GLY A 71 15.99 2.34 7.66
N SER A 72 15.03 2.46 8.59
CA SER A 72 15.28 3.05 9.90
C SER A 72 15.61 1.98 10.95
N PRO A 73 16.32 2.36 12.05
CA PRO A 73 16.47 1.48 13.19
C PRO A 73 15.15 1.05 13.84
N ASP A 74 14.10 1.85 13.70
CA ASP A 74 12.80 1.54 14.28
C ASP A 74 12.06 0.47 13.46
N PHE A 75 12.25 0.43 12.13
CA PHE A 75 11.81 -0.72 11.32
C PHE A 75 12.50 -2.02 11.78
N THR A 76 13.80 -1.98 12.02
CA THR A 76 14.54 -3.15 12.54
C THR A 76 13.99 -3.62 13.88
N LYS A 77 13.66 -2.69 14.80
CA LYS A 77 13.02 -3.02 16.08
C LYS A 77 11.65 -3.66 15.90
N ALA A 78 10.84 -3.16 14.94
CA ALA A 78 9.53 -3.72 14.63
C ALA A 78 9.64 -5.14 14.08
N ALA A 79 10.61 -5.36 13.19
CA ALA A 79 10.87 -6.67 12.62
C ALA A 79 11.36 -7.68 13.68
N ASP A 80 12.27 -7.29 14.55
CA ASP A 80 12.74 -8.10 15.68
C ASP A 80 11.58 -8.39 16.66
N TRP A 81 10.75 -7.40 16.94
CA TRP A 81 9.57 -7.57 17.79
C TRP A 81 8.60 -8.59 17.18
N SER A 82 8.31 -8.49 15.89
CA SER A 82 7.42 -9.40 15.16
C SER A 82 7.97 -10.84 15.15
N ILE A 83 9.27 -11.02 14.88
CA ILE A 83 9.94 -12.32 14.97
C ILE A 83 9.79 -12.90 16.38
N ASN A 84 10.00 -12.10 17.43
CA ASN A 84 9.85 -12.54 18.79
C ASN A 84 8.40 -12.99 19.11
N GLN A 85 7.37 -12.28 18.60
CA GLN A 85 5.97 -12.72 18.77
C GLN A 85 5.72 -14.05 18.05
N LEU A 86 6.17 -14.19 16.81
CA LEU A 86 6.05 -15.41 16.01
C LEU A 86 6.73 -16.62 16.69
N GLN A 87 7.93 -16.42 17.25
CA GLN A 87 8.64 -17.46 18.00
C GLN A 87 7.91 -17.86 19.29
N ARG A 88 7.37 -16.88 20.04
CA ARG A 88 6.60 -17.13 21.27
C ARG A 88 5.34 -17.96 21.03
N MET A 89 4.64 -17.73 19.91
CA MET A 89 3.48 -18.55 19.54
C MET A 89 3.87 -19.90 18.92
N GLY A 90 5.16 -20.18 18.76
CA GLY A 90 5.67 -21.45 18.25
C GLY A 90 5.64 -21.55 16.72
N ALA A 91 5.65 -20.46 16.00
CA ALA A 91 5.90 -20.47 14.57
C ALA A 91 7.34 -20.91 14.28
N SER A 92 7.54 -21.68 13.23
CA SER A 92 8.84 -22.14 12.80
C SER A 92 9.43 -21.21 11.73
N ASN A 93 10.74 -21.37 11.47
CA ASN A 93 11.43 -20.65 10.40
C ASN A 93 11.25 -19.12 10.47
N SER A 94 11.18 -18.55 11.69
CA SER A 94 11.03 -17.10 11.88
C SER A 94 12.36 -16.39 11.62
N HIS A 95 12.43 -15.56 10.59
CA HIS A 95 13.65 -14.88 10.17
C HIS A 95 13.37 -13.58 9.42
N LEU A 96 14.43 -12.76 9.27
CA LEU A 96 14.45 -11.67 8.29
C LEU A 96 14.87 -12.21 6.93
N GLU A 97 14.13 -11.87 5.90
CA GLU A 97 14.48 -12.19 4.53
C GLU A 97 14.84 -10.93 3.75
N PRO A 98 16.08 -10.80 3.25
CA PRO A 98 16.49 -9.62 2.51
C PRO A 98 15.88 -9.62 1.10
N TRP A 99 15.29 -8.48 0.71
CA TRP A 99 14.75 -8.32 -0.64
C TRP A 99 15.66 -7.48 -1.57
N GLY A 100 16.57 -6.67 -1.04
CA GLY A 100 17.52 -5.93 -1.87
C GLY A 100 18.06 -4.66 -1.23
N ASP A 101 18.70 -3.82 -2.05
CA ASP A 101 19.18 -2.49 -1.68
C ASP A 101 18.02 -1.50 -1.63
N PHE A 102 17.74 -0.98 -0.45
CA PHE A 102 16.73 0.06 -0.26
C PHE A 102 17.26 1.44 -0.61
N GLY A 103 18.45 1.79 -0.15
CA GLY A 103 19.03 3.12 -0.21
C GLY A 103 19.45 3.65 1.15
N MET A 104 19.30 4.94 1.41
CA MET A 104 19.77 5.56 2.65
C MET A 104 18.89 5.20 3.85
N GLY A 105 19.53 4.70 4.90
CA GLY A 105 18.93 4.63 6.22
C GLY A 105 18.77 6.03 6.83
N TRP A 106 17.63 6.27 7.49
CA TRP A 106 17.34 7.56 8.09
C TRP A 106 16.39 7.42 9.29
N GLN A 107 16.54 8.33 10.25
CA GLN A 107 15.67 8.41 11.43
C GLN A 107 15.45 9.87 11.84
N GLN A 108 14.22 10.21 12.20
CA GLN A 108 13.95 11.44 12.95
C GLN A 108 14.26 11.23 14.43
N ILE A 109 15.05 12.15 15.01
CA ILE A 109 15.32 12.20 16.46
C ILE A 109 14.32 13.13 17.13
N GLY A 110 13.95 14.22 16.44
CA GLY A 110 12.93 15.15 16.91
C GLY A 110 12.80 16.38 16.02
N THR A 111 11.62 16.97 16.04
CA THR A 111 11.31 18.21 15.31
C THR A 111 10.59 19.17 16.22
N SER A 112 11.10 20.40 16.31
CA SER A 112 10.42 21.49 17.02
C SER A 112 10.45 22.76 16.20
N VAL A 113 9.29 23.42 16.09
CA VAL A 113 9.14 24.69 15.38
C VAL A 113 8.32 25.64 16.23
N GLN A 114 8.86 26.82 16.49
CA GLN A 114 8.23 27.86 17.30
C GLN A 114 8.28 29.21 16.59
N MET A 115 7.13 29.81 16.33
CA MET A 115 7.10 31.22 15.95
C MET A 115 7.46 32.09 17.16
N THR A 116 8.42 32.99 17.01
CA THR A 116 8.90 33.87 18.10
C THR A 116 8.51 35.33 17.91
N ALA A 117 8.17 35.74 16.69
CA ALA A 117 7.63 37.06 16.39
C ALA A 117 6.54 36.93 15.31
N PRO A 118 5.51 37.79 15.30
CA PRO A 118 5.23 38.88 16.23
C PRO A 118 4.72 38.43 17.60
N SER A 119 4.36 37.17 17.75
CA SER A 119 3.95 36.55 19.02
C SER A 119 4.45 35.13 19.11
N THR A 120 4.72 34.65 20.31
CA THR A 120 5.18 33.27 20.51
C THR A 120 4.06 32.27 20.29
N ALA A 121 4.33 31.21 19.50
CA ALA A 121 3.42 30.09 19.30
C ALA A 121 4.22 28.84 18.94
N THR A 122 3.94 27.72 19.59
CA THR A 122 4.43 26.41 19.17
C THR A 122 3.64 25.99 17.92
N LEU A 123 4.32 25.54 16.89
CA LEU A 123 3.73 25.11 15.63
C LEU A 123 3.78 23.59 15.56
N LEU A 124 2.66 22.98 15.18
CA LEU A 124 2.65 21.56 14.86
C LEU A 124 3.48 21.34 13.60
N ALA A 125 4.51 20.52 13.70
CA ALA A 125 5.48 20.31 12.63
C ALA A 125 6.07 18.89 12.69
N GLN A 126 6.46 18.37 11.53
CA GLN A 126 7.13 17.09 11.33
C GLN A 126 8.25 17.28 10.32
N ALA A 127 9.45 16.72 10.55
CA ALA A 127 10.49 16.68 9.54
C ALA A 127 9.97 15.92 8.32
N THR A 128 10.29 16.37 7.10
CA THR A 128 10.00 15.54 5.94
C THR A 128 10.93 14.34 5.91
N PRO A 129 10.46 13.16 5.42
CA PRO A 129 11.31 11.98 5.35
C PRO A 129 12.62 12.25 4.59
N TRP A 130 13.71 11.69 5.08
CA TRP A 130 15.08 11.87 4.57
C TRP A 130 15.55 13.34 4.52
N SER A 131 14.96 14.23 5.32
CA SER A 131 15.46 15.57 5.52
C SER A 131 16.80 15.56 6.26
N PRO A 132 17.81 16.34 5.85
CA PRO A 132 18.98 16.59 6.69
C PRO A 132 18.61 17.35 7.95
N ALA A 133 19.45 17.23 8.97
CA ALA A 133 19.31 17.98 10.22
C ALA A 133 19.68 19.46 10.05
N THR A 134 19.09 20.32 10.88
CA THR A 134 19.67 21.65 11.14
C THR A 134 20.96 21.52 11.96
N ALA A 135 21.82 22.53 11.96
CA ALA A 135 23.01 22.57 12.79
C ALA A 135 22.65 22.91 14.26
N GLY A 136 21.82 22.04 14.89
CA GLY A 136 21.21 22.31 16.18
C GLY A 136 20.02 23.27 16.07
N GLU A 137 19.70 23.95 17.20
CA GLU A 137 18.64 24.96 17.21
C GLU A 137 19.06 26.18 16.37
N ALA A 138 18.20 26.55 15.42
CA ALA A 138 18.41 27.67 14.52
C ALA A 138 17.25 28.68 14.63
N SER A 139 17.54 29.95 14.38
CA SER A 139 16.53 31.01 14.36
C SER A 139 16.73 31.92 13.16
N GLY A 140 15.63 32.32 12.54
CA GLY A 140 15.66 33.20 11.38
C GLY A 140 14.35 33.93 11.14
N ASP A 141 14.45 35.02 10.38
CA ASP A 141 13.26 35.68 9.85
C ASP A 141 12.65 34.80 8.74
N VAL A 142 11.33 34.77 8.68
CA VAL A 142 10.58 34.03 7.70
C VAL A 142 10.44 34.83 6.42
N ILE A 143 10.66 34.16 5.29
CA ILE A 143 10.35 34.68 3.95
C ILE A 143 9.38 33.73 3.23
N ALA A 144 8.35 34.29 2.59
CA ALA A 144 7.41 33.51 1.79
C ALA A 144 7.88 33.41 0.34
N VAL A 145 8.09 32.20 -0.13
CA VAL A 145 8.43 31.89 -1.51
C VAL A 145 7.26 31.08 -2.10
N PRO A 146 6.54 31.60 -3.09
CA PRO A 146 5.43 30.88 -3.71
C PRO A 146 5.94 29.66 -4.48
N THR A 147 5.04 28.79 -4.91
CA THR A 147 5.38 27.66 -5.78
C THR A 147 6.11 28.16 -7.03
N LEU A 148 7.38 27.73 -7.18
CA LEU A 148 8.20 28.01 -8.35
C LEU A 148 7.87 26.98 -9.44
N LYS A 149 7.87 27.41 -10.71
CA LYS A 149 7.46 26.55 -11.83
C LYS A 149 8.60 26.22 -12.80
N GLU A 150 9.63 27.05 -12.83
CA GLU A 150 10.75 26.93 -13.75
C GLU A 150 12.00 27.62 -13.17
N GLU A 151 13.18 27.24 -13.67
CA GLU A 151 14.46 27.73 -13.12
C GLU A 151 14.63 29.26 -13.22
N LYS A 152 14.01 29.91 -14.21
CA LYS A 152 14.05 31.38 -14.29
C LYS A 152 13.38 32.07 -13.11
N ASP A 153 12.48 31.39 -12.39
CA ASP A 153 11.86 31.96 -11.20
C ASP A 153 12.87 32.14 -10.08
N PHE A 154 13.99 31.40 -10.06
CA PHE A 154 15.07 31.54 -9.09
C PHE A 154 15.69 32.93 -9.10
N ASP A 155 15.75 33.59 -10.25
CA ASP A 155 16.36 34.94 -10.38
C ASP A 155 15.71 35.99 -9.47
N LYS A 156 14.43 35.84 -9.15
CA LYS A 156 13.70 36.70 -8.22
C LYS A 156 14.21 36.61 -6.79
N TRP A 157 14.84 35.47 -6.43
CA TRP A 157 15.18 35.11 -5.07
C TRP A 157 16.69 35.08 -4.80
N LYS A 158 17.52 35.13 -5.82
CA LYS A 158 18.99 35.19 -5.70
C LYS A 158 19.44 36.32 -4.77
N GLY A 159 20.29 35.99 -3.79
CA GLY A 159 20.83 36.90 -2.79
C GLY A 159 19.85 37.35 -1.70
N LYS A 160 18.66 36.76 -1.60
CA LYS A 160 17.63 37.19 -0.65
C LYS A 160 17.33 36.16 0.45
N LEU A 161 17.86 34.94 0.33
CA LEU A 161 17.45 33.81 1.17
C LEU A 161 18.45 33.48 2.29
N ALA A 162 19.65 34.06 2.27
CA ALA A 162 20.70 33.78 3.23
C ALA A 162 20.22 34.06 4.65
N GLY A 163 20.33 33.05 5.55
CA GLY A 163 19.92 33.14 6.95
C GLY A 163 18.40 33.24 7.15
N LYS A 164 17.60 32.97 6.14
CA LYS A 164 16.12 32.96 6.23
C LYS A 164 15.58 31.55 6.45
N ILE A 165 14.40 31.47 7.05
CA ILE A 165 13.55 30.29 7.07
C ILE A 165 12.48 30.50 5.99
N ILE A 166 12.42 29.60 5.05
CA ILE A 166 11.53 29.72 3.90
C ILE A 166 10.20 29.03 4.22
N ILE A 167 9.07 29.72 4.08
CA ILE A 167 7.78 29.07 3.89
C ILE A 167 7.55 28.93 2.39
N TYR A 168 7.56 27.69 1.89
CA TYR A 168 7.54 27.39 0.46
C TYR A 168 6.21 26.82 0.02
N GLY A 169 5.61 27.49 -0.95
CA GLY A 169 4.31 27.13 -1.54
C GLY A 169 3.30 28.27 -1.40
N ASP A 170 2.17 28.08 -2.04
CA ASP A 170 1.08 29.04 -2.03
C ASP A 170 0.30 28.97 -0.71
N ALA A 171 -0.36 30.06 -0.33
CA ALA A 171 -1.18 30.09 0.87
C ALA A 171 -2.32 29.06 0.75
N PRO A 172 -2.50 28.19 1.75
CA PRO A 172 -3.58 27.21 1.73
C PRO A 172 -4.94 27.90 1.59
N LYS A 173 -5.82 27.36 0.76
CA LYS A 173 -7.20 27.86 0.64
C LYS A 173 -7.92 27.65 1.96
N ILE A 174 -8.64 28.67 2.39
CA ILE A 174 -9.49 28.56 3.57
C ILE A 174 -10.69 27.68 3.22
N ASN A 175 -10.83 26.58 3.93
CA ASN A 175 -12.00 25.74 3.89
C ASN A 175 -12.59 25.70 5.30
N PRO A 176 -13.76 26.28 5.55
CA PRO A 176 -14.38 26.31 6.87
C PRO A 176 -14.91 24.92 7.30
N ASP A 177 -15.14 24.02 6.35
CA ASP A 177 -15.54 22.65 6.65
C ASP A 177 -14.30 21.84 7.05
N LEU A 178 -14.25 21.50 8.33
CA LEU A 178 -13.24 20.63 8.93
C LEU A 178 -13.82 19.27 9.28
N SER A 179 -15.04 18.97 8.83
CA SER A 179 -15.65 17.66 9.06
C SER A 179 -14.79 16.56 8.43
N ARG A 180 -14.58 15.53 9.20
CA ARG A 180 -13.90 14.29 8.78
C ARG A 180 -14.72 13.14 9.31
N PRO A 181 -15.81 12.81 8.61
CA PRO A 181 -16.72 11.77 9.06
C PRO A 181 -16.01 10.43 9.13
N ILE A 182 -16.42 9.60 10.06
CA ILE A 182 -16.16 8.18 10.00
C ILE A 182 -17.04 7.64 8.87
N GLU A 183 -16.41 7.04 7.89
CA GLU A 183 -17.08 6.43 6.74
C GLU A 183 -17.25 4.95 6.98
N HIS A 184 -18.37 4.42 6.59
CA HIS A 184 -18.64 2.99 6.61
C HIS A 184 -19.19 2.58 5.26
N TYR A 185 -18.77 1.44 4.76
CA TYR A 185 -19.40 0.88 3.58
C TYR A 185 -20.80 0.37 3.93
N ASP A 186 -21.79 1.06 3.40
CA ASP A 186 -23.18 0.66 3.52
C ASP A 186 -23.53 -0.47 2.55
N GLN A 187 -24.77 -0.96 2.65
CA GLN A 187 -25.25 -2.03 1.79
C GLN A 187 -25.22 -1.66 0.31
N ALA A 188 -25.44 -0.38 -0.03
CA ALA A 188 -25.40 0.07 -1.43
C ALA A 188 -23.97 0.02 -1.99
N LYS A 189 -22.95 0.39 -1.20
CA LYS A 189 -21.54 0.29 -1.59
C LYS A 189 -21.12 -1.18 -1.75
N LEU A 190 -21.53 -2.06 -0.83
CA LEU A 190 -21.23 -3.49 -0.92
C LEU A 190 -21.93 -4.14 -2.13
N GLU A 191 -23.16 -3.71 -2.46
CA GLU A 191 -23.84 -4.16 -3.68
C GLU A 191 -23.15 -3.64 -4.94
N HIS A 192 -22.63 -2.41 -4.91
CA HIS A 192 -21.80 -1.89 -6.00
C HIS A 192 -20.54 -2.75 -6.20
N PHE A 193 -19.88 -3.18 -5.15
CA PHE A 193 -18.74 -4.10 -5.27
C PHE A 193 -19.14 -5.45 -5.87
N ARG A 194 -20.32 -6.00 -5.52
CA ARG A 194 -20.82 -7.26 -6.10
C ARG A 194 -21.17 -7.13 -7.59
N SER A 195 -21.56 -5.93 -8.03
CA SER A 195 -21.86 -5.69 -9.44
C SER A 195 -20.56 -5.66 -10.25
N TYR A 196 -20.49 -6.42 -11.33
CA TYR A 196 -19.36 -6.43 -12.25
C TYR A 196 -19.77 -5.73 -13.55
N PRO A 197 -19.27 -4.54 -13.85
CA PRO A 197 -19.64 -3.82 -15.05
C PRO A 197 -19.12 -4.54 -16.31
N LEU A 198 -19.99 -4.71 -17.30
CA LEU A 198 -19.65 -5.41 -18.55
C LEU A 198 -18.89 -4.51 -19.53
N ASP A 199 -19.04 -3.20 -19.41
CA ASP A 199 -18.58 -2.17 -20.35
C ASP A 199 -17.72 -1.10 -19.66
N GLY A 200 -17.31 -1.34 -18.44
CA GLY A 200 -16.70 -0.30 -17.65
C GLY A 200 -15.54 -0.74 -16.81
N ASP A 201 -15.32 0.07 -15.85
CA ASP A 201 -14.24 -0.03 -14.93
C ASP A 201 -14.40 -1.19 -13.95
N GLN A 202 -13.48 -2.10 -14.03
CA GLN A 202 -13.39 -3.24 -13.14
C GLN A 202 -12.49 -2.93 -11.93
N ASN A 203 -11.81 -1.79 -11.96
CA ASN A 203 -10.90 -1.35 -10.92
C ASN A 203 -11.64 -0.52 -9.88
N ASP A 204 -11.21 -0.57 -8.65
CA ASP A 204 -11.59 0.43 -7.65
C ASP A 204 -10.66 1.65 -7.69
N SER A 205 -10.83 2.59 -6.76
CA SER A 205 -10.05 3.83 -6.73
C SER A 205 -8.57 3.64 -6.38
N HIS A 206 -8.16 2.48 -5.88
CA HIS A 206 -6.78 2.22 -5.46
C HIS A 206 -5.90 1.70 -6.61
N VAL A 207 -6.48 1.31 -7.75
CA VAL A 207 -5.69 0.92 -8.92
C VAL A 207 -5.10 2.15 -9.59
N LEU A 208 -3.79 2.32 -9.46
CA LEU A 208 -3.07 3.42 -10.09
C LEU A 208 -2.97 3.22 -11.61
N PRO A 209 -3.05 4.30 -12.38
CA PRO A 209 -3.02 4.21 -13.83
C PRO A 209 -1.61 3.94 -14.37
N ASN A 210 -1.54 3.12 -15.39
CA ASN A 210 -0.34 2.95 -16.21
C ASN A 210 -0.36 3.98 -17.36
N ASP A 211 -0.13 5.26 -17.04
CA ASP A 211 -0.07 6.36 -18.01
C ASP A 211 1.31 7.01 -17.97
N PRO A 212 2.21 6.72 -18.97
CA PRO A 212 3.54 7.30 -19.01
C PRO A 212 3.54 8.83 -18.98
N ALA A 213 2.58 9.49 -19.65
CA ALA A 213 2.53 10.95 -19.69
C ALA A 213 2.20 11.57 -18.33
N LEU A 214 1.33 10.91 -17.56
CA LEU A 214 1.06 11.31 -16.19
C LEU A 214 2.32 11.19 -15.32
N TRP A 215 2.98 10.04 -15.35
CA TRP A 215 4.15 9.79 -14.52
C TRP A 215 5.34 10.65 -14.93
N GLU A 216 5.54 10.92 -16.23
CA GLU A 216 6.53 11.90 -16.70
C GLU A 216 6.28 13.27 -16.07
N LYS A 217 5.02 13.71 -16.04
CA LYS A 217 4.65 14.97 -15.39
C LYS A 217 4.92 14.94 -13.89
N VAL A 218 4.46 13.90 -13.17
CA VAL A 218 4.65 13.77 -11.72
C VAL A 218 6.13 13.77 -11.36
N PHE A 219 6.93 12.92 -11.99
CA PHE A 219 8.36 12.85 -11.68
C PHE A 219 9.13 14.05 -12.19
N GLY A 220 8.69 14.69 -13.27
CA GLY A 220 9.25 15.98 -13.73
C GLY A 220 9.04 17.08 -12.69
N GLU A 221 7.86 17.17 -12.09
CA GLU A 221 7.58 18.11 -11.01
C GLU A 221 8.42 17.79 -9.76
N MET A 222 8.59 16.50 -9.39
CA MET A 222 9.40 16.08 -8.25
C MET A 222 10.90 16.34 -8.48
N ALA A 223 11.42 16.08 -9.69
CA ALA A 223 12.81 16.43 -10.06
C ALA A 223 13.04 17.94 -10.03
N PHE A 224 12.02 18.74 -10.37
CA PHE A 224 12.12 20.19 -10.22
C PHE A 224 12.14 20.63 -8.76
N LEU A 225 11.39 19.95 -7.86
CA LEU A 225 11.46 20.22 -6.42
C LEU A 225 12.85 19.95 -5.84
N GLU A 226 13.56 18.95 -6.31
CA GLU A 226 14.98 18.74 -5.92
C GLU A 226 15.86 19.93 -6.31
N LYS A 227 15.67 20.48 -7.52
CA LYS A 227 16.39 21.70 -7.96
C LYS A 227 16.05 22.91 -7.08
N VAL A 228 14.78 23.04 -6.69
CA VAL A 228 14.33 24.08 -5.75
C VAL A 228 15.02 23.91 -4.40
N GLY A 229 15.07 22.71 -3.86
CA GLY A 229 15.77 22.41 -2.61
C GLY A 229 17.27 22.75 -2.66
N ARG A 230 17.94 22.37 -3.75
CA ARG A 230 19.36 22.73 -3.98
C ARG A 230 19.56 24.24 -4.09
N PHE A 231 18.72 24.93 -4.86
CA PHE A 231 18.76 26.37 -4.97
C PHE A 231 18.63 27.07 -3.59
N PHE A 232 17.71 26.62 -2.75
CA PHE A 232 17.56 27.20 -1.41
C PHE A 232 18.78 26.94 -0.52
N ALA A 233 19.40 25.77 -0.63
CA ALA A 233 20.64 25.44 0.07
C ALA A 233 21.83 26.32 -0.42
N ASP A 234 21.99 26.49 -1.73
CA ASP A 234 23.03 27.32 -2.35
C ASP A 234 22.89 28.81 -1.96
N GLU A 235 21.66 29.27 -1.79
CA GLU A 235 21.36 30.63 -1.27
C GLU A 235 21.52 30.74 0.25
N HIS A 236 22.00 29.68 0.93
CA HIS A 236 22.25 29.64 2.37
C HIS A 236 21.01 29.89 3.25
N ALA A 237 19.84 29.42 2.81
CA ALA A 237 18.66 29.39 3.66
C ALA A 237 18.86 28.40 4.82
N ILE A 238 18.20 28.63 5.96
CA ILE A 238 18.33 27.79 7.15
C ILE A 238 17.53 26.49 6.98
N ALA A 239 16.27 26.62 6.58
CA ALA A 239 15.35 25.50 6.44
C ALA A 239 14.15 25.88 5.56
N VAL A 240 13.41 24.87 5.10
CA VAL A 240 12.17 25.01 4.35
C VAL A 240 11.02 24.46 5.18
N LEU A 241 9.96 25.23 5.33
CA LEU A 241 8.69 24.80 5.92
C LEU A 241 7.63 24.75 4.82
N ARG A 242 6.95 23.60 4.68
CA ARG A 242 5.90 23.38 3.69
C ARG A 242 4.53 23.21 4.38
N PRO A 243 3.43 23.54 3.69
CA PRO A 243 2.10 23.22 4.23
C PRO A 243 1.92 21.69 4.22
N GLY A 244 1.49 21.13 5.37
CA GLY A 244 1.20 19.72 5.53
C GLY A 244 -0.31 19.45 5.45
N GLY A 245 -0.95 19.19 6.55
CA GLY A 245 -2.38 18.96 6.64
C GLY A 245 -3.14 20.13 7.24
N ARG A 246 -4.46 20.02 7.29
CA ARG A 246 -5.38 20.99 7.89
C ARG A 246 -6.10 20.39 9.11
N GLY A 247 -6.67 21.26 9.95
CA GLY A 247 -7.40 20.82 11.15
C GLY A 247 -6.49 20.18 12.21
N GLY A 248 -5.24 20.64 12.31
CA GLY A 248 -4.24 20.08 13.23
C GLY A 248 -3.66 18.72 12.76
N ILE A 249 -3.86 18.36 11.51
CA ILE A 249 -3.29 17.16 10.90
C ILE A 249 -2.00 17.55 10.17
N ILE A 250 -0.99 16.71 10.27
CA ILE A 250 0.23 16.73 9.45
C ILE A 250 0.20 15.49 8.58
N GLN A 251 0.26 15.68 7.28
CA GLN A 251 0.44 14.61 6.31
C GLN A 251 1.92 14.45 5.99
N ASP A 252 2.37 13.21 5.90
CA ASP A 252 3.75 12.83 5.68
C ASP A 252 3.81 11.65 4.72
N ASP A 253 4.49 11.85 3.60
CA ASP A 253 4.72 10.85 2.56
C ASP A 253 5.89 11.31 1.67
N THR A 254 6.23 10.59 0.61
CA THR A 254 7.25 11.03 -0.34
C THR A 254 6.92 12.38 -0.98
N GLY A 255 5.65 12.70 -1.19
CA GLY A 255 5.20 13.99 -1.73
C GLY A 255 5.42 15.17 -0.80
N SER A 256 5.60 14.92 0.50
CA SER A 256 5.92 15.95 1.50
C SER A 256 7.37 16.43 1.42
N SER A 257 8.27 15.64 0.86
CA SER A 257 9.70 15.92 0.72
C SER A 257 9.99 16.85 -0.47
N LEU A 258 11.23 17.36 -0.57
CA LEU A 258 11.70 18.12 -1.72
C LEU A 258 12.28 17.19 -2.80
N GLY A 259 11.48 16.29 -3.31
CA GLY A 259 11.80 15.26 -4.29
C GLY A 259 11.02 13.98 -4.02
N TRP A 260 11.03 13.02 -4.94
CA TRP A 260 10.34 11.75 -4.77
C TRP A 260 11.26 10.65 -4.22
N PHE A 261 12.39 10.42 -4.90
CA PHE A 261 13.31 9.33 -4.57
C PHE A 261 14.35 9.72 -3.50
N VAL A 262 13.94 10.55 -2.53
CA VAL A 262 14.83 11.15 -1.51
C VAL A 262 15.52 10.14 -0.59
N TYR A 263 15.08 8.89 -0.60
CA TYR A 263 15.76 7.77 0.05
C TYR A 263 16.95 7.21 -0.76
N ARG A 264 17.11 7.61 -2.03
CA ARG A 264 18.28 7.24 -2.84
C ARG A 264 19.40 8.26 -2.65
N PRO A 265 20.67 7.82 -2.54
CA PRO A 265 21.80 8.74 -2.30
C PRO A 265 21.93 9.85 -3.34
N GLU A 266 21.65 9.56 -4.62
CA GLU A 266 21.69 10.51 -5.73
C GLU A 266 20.59 11.57 -5.68
N HIS A 267 19.50 11.32 -4.94
CA HIS A 267 18.35 12.21 -4.75
C HIS A 267 18.29 12.84 -3.35
N LYS A 268 19.38 12.73 -2.58
CA LYS A 268 19.45 13.24 -1.21
C LYS A 268 19.04 14.71 -1.13
N GLN A 269 18.14 15.03 -0.19
CA GLN A 269 17.71 16.40 0.07
C GLN A 269 18.87 17.29 0.49
N ALA A 270 18.97 18.50 -0.07
CA ALA A 270 20.07 19.43 0.15
C ALA A 270 19.87 20.36 1.35
N ILE A 271 18.65 20.52 1.84
CA ILE A 271 18.29 21.51 2.87
C ILE A 271 17.33 20.88 3.90
N PRO A 272 17.48 21.23 5.21
CA PRO A 272 16.52 20.82 6.22
C PRO A 272 15.09 21.25 5.86
N SER A 273 14.15 20.33 5.95
CA SER A 273 12.76 20.60 5.61
C SER A 273 11.79 19.95 6.58
N ALA A 274 10.64 20.62 6.80
CA ALA A 274 9.57 20.12 7.62
C ALA A 274 8.21 20.53 7.03
N VAL A 275 7.21 19.69 7.23
CA VAL A 275 5.81 20.06 7.04
C VAL A 275 5.27 20.68 8.33
N ILE A 276 4.39 21.68 8.17
CA ILE A 276 3.69 22.31 9.28
C ILE A 276 2.19 22.38 8.98
N ALA A 277 1.35 22.41 10.02
CA ALA A 277 -0.09 22.53 9.83
C ALA A 277 -0.46 23.76 8.99
N ASN A 278 -1.42 23.59 8.10
CA ASN A 278 -1.88 24.63 7.16
C ASN A 278 -2.31 25.92 7.87
N GLU A 279 -2.84 25.81 9.08
CA GLU A 279 -3.23 26.97 9.90
C GLU A 279 -2.02 27.83 10.27
N ALA A 280 -0.92 27.18 10.68
CA ALA A 280 0.33 27.84 11.01
C ALA A 280 0.99 28.45 9.77
N PHE A 281 1.06 27.68 8.69
CA PHE A 281 1.59 28.14 7.41
C PHE A 281 0.82 29.36 6.89
N GLY A 282 -0.50 29.27 6.81
CA GLY A 282 -1.36 30.35 6.35
C GLY A 282 -1.30 31.60 7.23
N ARG A 283 -1.16 31.42 8.56
CA ARG A 283 -0.93 32.54 9.49
C ARG A 283 0.37 33.28 9.18
N MET A 284 1.48 32.56 9.06
CA MET A 284 2.77 33.18 8.72
C MET A 284 2.73 33.84 7.35
N HIS A 285 2.15 33.19 6.35
CA HIS A 285 2.00 33.73 5.01
C HIS A 285 1.21 35.05 5.00
N ARG A 286 0.09 35.14 5.71
CA ARG A 286 -0.68 36.40 5.84
C ARG A 286 0.09 37.50 6.55
N LEU A 287 0.83 37.17 7.62
CA LEU A 287 1.65 38.16 8.33
C LEU A 287 2.72 38.74 7.41
N VAL A 288 3.48 37.88 6.73
CA VAL A 288 4.54 38.29 5.79
C VAL A 288 3.95 39.13 4.64
N SER A 289 2.80 38.74 4.07
CA SER A 289 2.15 39.50 2.98
C SER A 289 1.68 40.89 3.41
N HIS A 290 1.45 41.10 4.70
CA HIS A 290 1.12 42.42 5.27
C HIS A 290 2.36 43.16 5.83
N ASN A 291 3.58 42.74 5.46
CA ASN A 291 4.83 43.31 5.88
C ASN A 291 5.06 43.26 7.44
N VAL A 292 4.42 42.30 8.09
CA VAL A 292 4.66 42.04 9.51
C VAL A 292 5.86 41.08 9.61
N ARG A 293 6.86 41.45 10.38
CA ARG A 293 8.03 40.59 10.64
C ARG A 293 7.57 39.30 11.32
N VAL A 294 7.91 38.16 10.73
CA VAL A 294 7.75 36.84 11.32
C VAL A 294 9.13 36.25 11.57
N ALA A 295 9.37 35.76 12.78
CA ALA A 295 10.58 35.03 13.12
C ALA A 295 10.22 33.67 13.70
N VAL A 296 11.02 32.67 13.35
CA VAL A 296 10.88 31.28 13.78
C VAL A 296 12.18 30.79 14.39
N ARG A 297 12.06 30.00 15.44
CA ARG A 297 13.09 29.16 16.00
C ARG A 297 12.72 27.72 15.75
N LEU A 298 13.64 26.92 15.26
CA LEU A 298 13.41 25.51 14.95
C LEU A 298 14.63 24.64 15.22
N ASN A 299 14.37 23.36 15.43
CA ASN A 299 15.36 22.30 15.46
C ASN A 299 14.78 21.11 14.72
N ILE A 300 15.40 20.74 13.61
CA ILE A 300 15.11 19.51 12.86
C ILE A 300 16.30 18.60 13.16
N ALA A 301 16.09 17.64 14.06
CA ALA A 301 17.12 16.70 14.47
C ALA A 301 16.85 15.35 13.79
N THR A 302 17.69 14.99 12.85
CA THR A 302 17.62 13.76 12.06
C THR A 302 19.00 13.13 11.95
N GLN A 303 19.05 11.86 11.62
CA GLN A 303 20.28 11.12 11.42
C GLN A 303 20.16 10.21 10.21
N PHE A 304 21.16 10.26 9.33
CA PHE A 304 21.36 9.26 8.28
C PHE A 304 22.26 8.15 8.79
N PHE A 305 22.01 6.95 8.28
CA PHE A 305 22.84 5.76 8.45
C PHE A 305 23.51 5.43 7.11
N GLY A 306 23.76 4.17 6.77
CA GLY A 306 24.38 3.82 5.50
C GLY A 306 23.64 4.38 4.27
N ASP A 307 24.35 4.42 3.14
CA ASP A 307 23.79 4.85 1.86
C ASP A 307 23.10 3.70 1.10
N HIS A 308 23.32 2.45 1.54
CA HIS A 308 22.85 1.20 0.95
C HIS A 308 22.39 0.23 2.03
N GLU A 309 21.32 0.59 2.72
CA GLU A 309 20.70 -0.29 3.71
C GLU A 309 19.98 -1.45 3.01
N THR A 310 20.10 -2.64 3.58
CA THR A 310 19.37 -3.80 3.09
C THR A 310 17.94 -3.77 3.56
N GLY A 311 16.99 -3.78 2.62
CA GLY A 311 15.58 -3.96 2.93
C GLY A 311 15.27 -5.42 3.27
N ASN A 312 14.37 -5.62 4.23
CA ASN A 312 14.03 -6.95 4.76
C ASN A 312 12.53 -7.10 4.94
N ASP A 313 12.07 -8.35 4.82
CA ASP A 313 10.75 -8.82 5.19
C ASP A 313 10.84 -9.72 6.43
N VAL A 314 9.73 -9.84 7.17
CA VAL A 314 9.62 -10.82 8.26
C VAL A 314 8.85 -12.04 7.77
N ILE A 315 9.47 -13.21 7.85
CA ILE A 315 8.87 -14.46 7.40
C ILE A 315 8.82 -15.46 8.56
N ALA A 316 7.70 -16.21 8.66
CA ALA A 316 7.59 -17.37 9.56
C ALA A 316 6.54 -18.36 9.07
N GLU A 317 6.50 -19.57 9.64
CA GLU A 317 5.68 -20.65 9.12
C GLU A 317 4.98 -21.48 10.22
N ILE A 318 3.82 -22.04 9.85
CA ILE A 318 3.25 -23.25 10.44
C ILE A 318 3.42 -24.35 9.41
N PRO A 319 4.30 -25.34 9.65
CA PRO A 319 4.60 -26.36 8.65
C PRO A 319 3.40 -27.22 8.29
N GLY A 320 3.29 -27.54 6.99
CA GLY A 320 2.31 -28.50 6.50
C GLY A 320 2.60 -29.92 7.00
N THR A 321 1.56 -30.72 7.18
CA THR A 321 1.65 -32.07 7.76
C THR A 321 1.31 -33.18 6.77
N ASP A 322 0.62 -32.86 5.66
CA ASP A 322 0.30 -33.84 4.62
C ASP A 322 1.54 -34.14 3.76
N PRO A 323 2.01 -35.38 3.68
CA PRO A 323 3.21 -35.72 2.91
C PRO A 323 3.19 -35.31 1.43
N ALA A 324 2.00 -35.20 0.84
CA ALA A 324 1.81 -34.82 -0.58
C ALA A 324 1.66 -33.30 -0.77
N LEU A 325 1.19 -32.56 0.25
CA LEU A 325 0.83 -31.15 0.13
C LEU A 325 1.71 -30.20 0.96
N LYS A 326 2.50 -30.69 1.90
CA LYS A 326 3.28 -29.86 2.85
C LYS A 326 4.25 -28.89 2.20
N ASP A 327 4.69 -29.17 0.97
CA ASP A 327 5.59 -28.30 0.20
C ASP A 327 4.83 -27.20 -0.58
N GLN A 328 3.50 -27.24 -0.56
CA GLN A 328 2.66 -26.16 -1.06
C GLN A 328 2.44 -25.13 0.05
N VAL A 329 2.33 -23.86 -0.31
CA VAL A 329 2.32 -22.74 0.65
C VAL A 329 1.06 -21.90 0.46
N VAL A 330 0.43 -21.55 1.57
CA VAL A 330 -0.59 -20.51 1.67
C VAL A 330 0.02 -19.35 2.45
N MET A 331 -0.06 -18.14 1.92
CA MET A 331 0.50 -16.95 2.57
C MET A 331 -0.58 -16.00 3.07
N LEU A 332 -0.24 -15.27 4.13
CA LEU A 332 -1.02 -14.16 4.69
C LEU A 332 -0.06 -13.07 5.15
N GLY A 333 -0.55 -11.81 5.16
CA GLY A 333 0.29 -10.70 5.62
C GLY A 333 -0.29 -9.33 5.33
N GLY A 334 0.56 -8.35 5.47
CA GLY A 334 0.43 -6.94 5.20
C GLY A 334 1.80 -6.30 5.35
N HIS A 335 1.94 -4.99 5.20
CA HIS A 335 3.25 -4.38 5.37
C HIS A 335 3.55 -3.96 6.82
N LEU A 336 4.82 -3.97 7.16
CA LEU A 336 5.30 -3.65 8.51
C LEU A 336 5.80 -2.21 8.60
N ASP A 337 6.32 -1.67 7.51
CA ASP A 337 6.80 -0.28 7.48
C ASP A 337 5.64 0.72 7.58
N SER A 338 5.97 1.96 7.86
CA SER A 338 5.01 3.06 7.95
C SER A 338 5.71 4.41 7.78
N TRP A 339 4.94 5.46 7.47
CA TRP A 339 5.41 6.83 7.59
C TRP A 339 5.61 7.25 9.05
N ILE A 340 6.17 8.46 9.26
CA ILE A 340 6.68 8.90 10.59
C ILE A 340 5.81 9.94 11.29
N ALA A 341 4.77 10.45 10.65
CA ALA A 341 3.92 11.47 11.27
C ALA A 341 3.08 10.90 12.41
N GLY A 342 2.58 9.68 12.27
CA GLY A 342 1.90 8.88 13.28
C GLY A 342 2.74 7.69 13.72
N THR A 343 2.09 6.67 14.26
CA THR A 343 2.72 5.40 14.65
C THR A 343 2.41 4.26 13.67
N GLY A 344 1.79 4.56 12.52
CA GLY A 344 1.43 3.56 11.52
C GLY A 344 0.45 2.50 12.06
N ALA A 345 -0.57 2.94 12.81
CA ALA A 345 -1.48 2.00 13.45
C ALA A 345 -2.53 1.43 12.49
N THR A 346 -2.99 2.24 11.54
CA THR A 346 -3.99 1.84 10.54
C THR A 346 -3.36 1.58 9.19
N ASP A 347 -2.13 2.09 8.94
CA ASP A 347 -1.37 2.00 7.71
C ASP A 347 0.05 1.46 8.00
N ASP A 348 0.33 0.20 7.82
CA ASP A 348 -0.58 -0.96 7.81
C ASP A 348 -0.33 -1.83 9.06
N GLY A 349 -0.02 -1.16 10.19
CA GLY A 349 0.16 -1.90 11.45
C GLY A 349 -1.06 -2.75 11.80
N ALA A 350 -2.28 -2.30 11.45
CA ALA A 350 -3.52 -3.08 11.64
C ALA A 350 -3.46 -4.40 10.89
N GLY A 351 -3.02 -4.40 9.63
CA GLY A 351 -2.86 -5.61 8.84
C GLY A 351 -1.79 -6.54 9.43
N ALA A 352 -0.64 -5.98 9.81
CA ALA A 352 0.43 -6.76 10.43
C ALA A 352 -0.05 -7.48 11.71
N ILE A 353 -0.76 -6.79 12.63
CA ILE A 353 -1.25 -7.43 13.87
C ILE A 353 -2.42 -8.38 13.63
N VAL A 354 -3.26 -8.15 12.63
CA VAL A 354 -4.32 -9.08 12.20
C VAL A 354 -3.70 -10.37 11.68
N ALA A 355 -2.66 -10.30 10.86
CA ALA A 355 -1.93 -11.46 10.37
C ALA A 355 -1.22 -12.23 11.51
N LEU A 356 -0.57 -11.52 12.44
CA LEU A 356 0.02 -12.11 13.64
C LEU A 356 -1.03 -12.83 14.50
N GLU A 357 -2.19 -12.22 14.71
CA GLU A 357 -3.28 -12.81 15.50
C GLU A 357 -3.89 -14.03 14.79
N ALA A 358 -4.04 -13.99 13.48
CA ALA A 358 -4.48 -15.16 12.70
C ALA A 358 -3.52 -16.35 12.89
N MET A 359 -2.20 -16.11 12.83
CA MET A 359 -1.19 -17.12 13.13
C MET A 359 -1.28 -17.62 14.57
N ARG A 360 -1.49 -16.72 15.54
CA ARG A 360 -1.67 -17.09 16.96
C ARG A 360 -2.89 -18.00 17.16
N ILE A 361 -4.04 -17.64 16.57
CA ILE A 361 -5.27 -18.45 16.66
C ILE A 361 -5.01 -19.86 16.16
N LEU A 362 -4.41 -20.02 14.99
CA LEU A 362 -4.11 -21.32 14.40
C LEU A 362 -3.15 -22.14 15.27
N ARG A 363 -2.14 -21.50 15.87
CA ARG A 363 -1.19 -22.15 16.79
C ARG A 363 -1.81 -22.54 18.13
N ALA A 364 -2.60 -21.64 18.73
CA ALA A 364 -3.29 -21.91 20.01
C ALA A 364 -4.23 -23.10 19.92
N LEU A 365 -4.90 -23.26 18.79
CA LEU A 365 -5.77 -24.41 18.51
C LEU A 365 -5.00 -25.67 18.08
N ASN A 366 -3.68 -25.62 18.04
CA ASN A 366 -2.82 -26.72 17.58
C ASN A 366 -3.26 -27.25 16.20
N ILE A 367 -3.56 -26.34 15.27
CA ILE A 367 -3.93 -26.72 13.90
C ILE A 367 -2.74 -27.39 13.22
N HIS A 368 -3.04 -28.52 12.58
CA HIS A 368 -2.12 -29.24 11.71
C HIS A 368 -2.54 -29.05 10.24
N PRO A 369 -2.07 -27.96 9.59
CA PRO A 369 -2.48 -27.70 8.23
C PRO A 369 -1.89 -28.73 7.28
N ARG A 370 -2.60 -29.06 6.19
CA ARG A 370 -2.07 -29.97 5.17
C ARG A 370 -0.96 -29.28 4.36
N ARG A 371 -1.14 -28.00 4.00
CA ARG A 371 -0.13 -27.14 3.36
C ARG A 371 0.57 -26.28 4.40
N THR A 372 1.79 -25.86 4.12
CA THR A 372 2.49 -24.89 4.95
C THR A 372 1.78 -23.54 4.90
N ILE A 373 1.51 -22.95 6.06
CA ILE A 373 1.00 -21.59 6.20
C ILE A 373 2.19 -20.69 6.50
N ARG A 374 2.37 -19.63 5.70
CA ARG A 374 3.49 -18.69 5.82
C ARG A 374 2.95 -17.28 6.02
N ILE A 375 3.37 -16.63 7.10
CA ILE A 375 3.17 -15.19 7.27
C ILE A 375 4.34 -14.45 6.63
N ALA A 376 4.01 -13.32 5.99
CA ALA A 376 4.97 -12.33 5.53
C ALA A 376 4.53 -10.95 6.01
N LEU A 377 5.45 -10.20 6.65
CA LEU A 377 5.26 -8.81 6.96
C LEU A 377 6.29 -8.02 6.15
N TRP A 378 5.79 -7.27 5.18
CA TRP A 378 6.60 -6.66 4.15
C TRP A 378 7.28 -5.38 4.62
N GLY A 379 8.44 -5.07 4.08
CA GLY A 379 9.13 -3.81 4.27
C GLY A 379 9.26 -3.05 2.95
N GLY A 380 9.16 -1.72 2.99
CA GLY A 380 9.32 -0.88 1.80
C GLY A 380 8.09 -0.87 0.88
N GLU A 381 6.93 -1.18 1.43
CA GLU A 381 5.66 -1.03 0.72
C GLU A 381 5.42 0.42 0.36
N GLU A 382 5.52 1.31 1.33
CA GLU A 382 5.27 2.75 1.27
C GLU A 382 6.11 3.49 0.21
N GLN A 383 7.23 2.92 -0.19
CA GLN A 383 8.10 3.49 -1.20
C GLN A 383 7.96 2.82 -2.58
N GLY A 384 7.09 1.79 -2.70
CA GLY A 384 6.76 1.17 -3.98
C GLY A 384 6.75 -0.36 -3.98
N LEU A 385 6.15 -1.01 -2.99
CA LEU A 385 5.95 -2.46 -2.88
C LEU A 385 7.26 -3.26 -2.90
N PHE A 386 8.37 -2.69 -2.40
CA PHE A 386 9.71 -3.26 -2.61
C PHE A 386 9.86 -4.65 -1.98
N GLY A 387 9.36 -4.86 -0.77
CA GLY A 387 9.45 -6.14 -0.07
C GLY A 387 8.73 -7.24 -0.81
N SER A 388 7.44 -7.09 -1.04
CA SER A 388 6.65 -8.11 -1.73
C SER A 388 7.13 -8.36 -3.16
N ALA A 389 7.50 -7.30 -3.90
CA ALA A 389 8.04 -7.43 -5.26
C ALA A 389 9.40 -8.17 -5.27
N GLY A 390 10.29 -7.83 -4.33
CA GLY A 390 11.57 -8.51 -4.15
C GLY A 390 11.39 -9.99 -3.78
N TYR A 391 10.52 -10.27 -2.82
CA TYR A 391 10.18 -11.63 -2.42
C TYR A 391 9.62 -12.45 -3.59
N VAL A 392 8.61 -11.91 -4.30
CA VAL A 392 8.02 -12.57 -5.47
C VAL A 392 9.07 -12.80 -6.55
N SER A 393 9.91 -11.81 -6.80
CA SER A 393 11.02 -11.93 -7.76
C SER A 393 12.02 -13.02 -7.34
N ASN A 394 12.32 -13.13 -6.05
CA ASN A 394 13.28 -14.11 -5.52
C ASN A 394 12.75 -15.54 -5.55
N HIS A 395 11.46 -15.77 -5.31
CA HIS A 395 10.89 -17.09 -5.13
C HIS A 395 10.03 -17.58 -6.30
N PHE A 396 9.23 -16.70 -6.90
CA PHE A 396 8.12 -17.13 -7.76
C PHE A 396 8.28 -16.78 -9.22
N GLY A 397 8.68 -15.58 -9.54
CA GLY A 397 8.81 -15.21 -10.95
C GLY A 397 9.22 -13.77 -11.16
N VAL A 398 9.71 -13.49 -12.35
CA VAL A 398 10.14 -12.16 -12.77
C VAL A 398 9.32 -11.73 -13.97
N ARG A 399 8.73 -10.56 -13.88
CA ARG A 399 8.00 -9.91 -14.96
C ARG A 399 8.98 -9.15 -15.85
N THR A 400 8.78 -9.22 -17.17
CA THR A 400 9.56 -8.42 -18.12
C THR A 400 8.83 -7.13 -18.41
N TYR A 401 9.47 -6.02 -18.09
CA TYR A 401 8.92 -4.69 -18.30
C TYR A 401 9.47 -4.02 -19.56
N SER A 402 8.77 -3.00 -20.03
CA SER A 402 9.23 -2.16 -21.13
C SER A 402 10.57 -1.48 -20.79
N THR A 403 11.47 -1.47 -21.78
CA THR A 403 12.75 -0.76 -21.71
C THR A 403 12.74 0.56 -22.49
N LYS A 404 11.59 0.98 -23.02
CA LYS A 404 11.46 2.25 -23.72
C LYS A 404 11.72 3.41 -22.76
N PRO A 405 12.53 4.42 -23.16
CA PRO A 405 12.89 5.54 -22.28
C PRO A 405 11.68 6.26 -21.68
N GLU A 406 10.64 6.48 -22.48
CA GLU A 406 9.40 7.14 -22.06
C GLU A 406 8.60 6.35 -21.03
N GLU A 407 8.75 5.03 -20.99
CA GLU A 407 8.07 4.16 -20.01
C GLU A 407 8.93 3.89 -18.77
N GLN A 408 10.24 4.20 -18.82
CA GLN A 408 11.11 4.06 -17.65
C GLN A 408 10.78 5.06 -16.52
N VAL A 409 10.06 6.12 -16.82
CA VAL A 409 9.53 7.06 -15.84
C VAL A 409 8.41 6.45 -14.99
N VAL A 410 7.69 5.45 -15.51
CA VAL A 410 6.61 4.77 -14.77
C VAL A 410 7.22 3.92 -13.66
N PRO A 411 6.69 3.94 -12.42
CA PRO A 411 7.10 3.02 -11.36
C PRO A 411 7.10 1.57 -11.84
N GLU A 412 8.09 0.78 -11.44
CA GLU A 412 8.30 -0.55 -12.01
C GLU A 412 7.07 -1.45 -11.92
N PHE A 413 6.39 -1.43 -10.78
CA PHE A 413 5.18 -2.23 -10.55
C PHE A 413 3.97 -1.79 -11.42
N LEU A 414 4.03 -0.61 -12.04
CA LEU A 414 3.02 -0.10 -12.97
C LEU A 414 3.45 -0.17 -14.44
N ARG A 415 4.71 -0.53 -14.73
CA ARG A 415 5.20 -0.56 -16.11
C ARG A 415 4.53 -1.63 -16.93
N GLN A 416 4.36 -1.33 -18.22
CA GLN A 416 3.80 -2.27 -19.17
C GLN A 416 4.64 -3.56 -19.26
N GLN A 417 3.99 -4.69 -19.19
CA GLN A 417 4.60 -5.98 -19.43
C GLN A 417 4.91 -6.14 -20.94
N THR A 418 6.12 -6.55 -21.28
CA THR A 418 6.57 -6.67 -22.67
C THR A 418 6.93 -8.08 -23.10
N GLY A 419 6.87 -9.03 -22.19
CA GLY A 419 7.18 -10.42 -22.44
C GLY A 419 6.50 -11.36 -21.45
N PRO A 420 6.65 -12.67 -21.62
CA PRO A 420 6.11 -13.61 -20.66
C PRO A 420 6.78 -13.47 -19.29
N VAL A 421 6.03 -13.81 -18.25
CA VAL A 421 6.61 -13.96 -16.90
C VAL A 421 7.61 -15.12 -16.90
N THR A 422 8.81 -14.87 -16.40
CA THR A 422 9.81 -15.92 -16.17
C THR A 422 9.55 -16.55 -14.81
N ILE A 423 8.90 -17.71 -14.80
CA ILE A 423 8.54 -18.41 -13.56
C ILE A 423 9.72 -19.17 -12.95
N LYS A 424 9.72 -19.27 -11.61
CA LYS A 424 10.67 -20.05 -10.83
C LYS A 424 10.01 -21.36 -10.31
N PRO A 425 10.78 -22.36 -9.86
CA PRO A 425 10.21 -23.65 -9.42
C PRO A 425 9.19 -23.53 -8.28
N GLU A 426 9.35 -22.55 -7.39
CA GLU A 426 8.42 -22.35 -6.26
C GLU A 426 7.09 -21.73 -6.68
N HIS A 427 7.01 -21.12 -7.87
CA HIS A 427 5.76 -20.58 -8.42
C HIS A 427 4.62 -21.61 -8.39
N ALA A 428 4.92 -22.86 -8.74
CA ALA A 428 3.92 -23.92 -8.75
C ALA A 428 3.46 -24.35 -7.35
N ARG A 429 4.18 -23.95 -6.30
CA ARG A 429 3.90 -24.36 -4.91
C ARG A 429 3.04 -23.35 -4.14
N LEU A 430 3.00 -22.08 -4.54
CA LEU A 430 2.15 -21.10 -3.88
C LEU A 430 0.68 -21.35 -4.25
N ASP A 431 -0.16 -21.52 -3.24
CA ASP A 431 -1.61 -21.67 -3.41
C ASP A 431 -2.28 -20.29 -3.54
N ALA A 432 -2.12 -19.45 -2.52
CA ALA A 432 -2.62 -18.08 -2.50
C ALA A 432 -1.86 -17.22 -1.49
N TYR A 433 -1.94 -15.89 -1.68
CA TYR A 433 -1.58 -14.87 -0.70
C TYR A 433 -2.81 -14.02 -0.36
N PHE A 434 -3.07 -13.85 0.94
CA PHE A 434 -4.15 -13.02 1.48
C PHE A 434 -3.56 -11.79 2.16
N ASN A 435 -3.86 -10.62 1.60
CA ASN A 435 -3.38 -9.30 2.03
C ASN A 435 -4.46 -8.51 2.77
N THR A 436 -4.03 -7.62 3.64
CA THR A 436 -4.88 -6.62 4.27
C THR A 436 -4.08 -5.33 4.44
N ASP A 437 -4.61 -4.24 3.91
CA ASP A 437 -3.98 -2.92 3.91
C ASP A 437 -4.99 -1.88 3.41
N ASN A 438 -5.97 -1.52 4.25
CA ASN A 438 -6.93 -0.44 4.02
C ASN A 438 -7.56 0.01 5.35
N GLY A 439 -6.73 0.17 6.38
CA GLY A 439 -7.12 0.71 7.66
C GLY A 439 -7.44 -0.33 8.74
N GLY A 440 -7.95 0.14 9.86
CA GLY A 440 -8.24 -0.67 11.06
C GLY A 440 -9.69 -1.16 11.18
N GLY A 441 -10.46 -1.18 10.10
CA GLY A 441 -11.85 -1.62 10.12
C GLY A 441 -12.02 -3.13 9.94
N LYS A 442 -13.22 -3.63 10.23
CA LYS A 442 -13.57 -5.04 10.03
C LYS A 442 -13.56 -5.43 8.56
N PHE A 443 -13.39 -6.70 8.27
CA PHE A 443 -13.52 -7.24 6.93
C PHE A 443 -14.99 -7.38 6.53
N LEU A 444 -15.35 -6.89 5.35
CA LEU A 444 -16.69 -6.94 4.78
C LEU A 444 -16.79 -7.90 3.59
N GLY A 445 -15.65 -8.26 3.01
CA GLY A 445 -15.56 -9.10 1.84
C GLY A 445 -14.13 -9.26 1.33
N ILE A 446 -14.00 -9.70 0.08
CA ILE A 446 -12.73 -9.98 -0.57
C ILE A 446 -12.77 -9.63 -2.05
N PHE A 447 -11.71 -8.97 -2.53
CA PHE A 447 -11.42 -8.78 -3.95
C PHE A 447 -10.78 -10.06 -4.51
N THR A 448 -11.26 -10.52 -5.65
CA THR A 448 -10.72 -11.71 -6.31
C THR A 448 -9.76 -11.38 -7.45
N GLU A 449 -9.49 -10.12 -7.67
CA GLU A 449 -8.59 -9.61 -8.72
C GLU A 449 -8.94 -10.18 -10.11
N GLY A 450 -10.24 -10.17 -10.45
CA GLY A 450 -10.74 -10.73 -11.70
C GLY A 450 -10.72 -12.25 -11.77
N ASN A 451 -10.29 -12.96 -10.74
CA ASN A 451 -10.29 -14.42 -10.70
C ASN A 451 -11.70 -14.97 -10.44
N SER A 452 -12.51 -15.08 -11.49
CA SER A 452 -13.89 -15.57 -11.39
C SER A 452 -13.98 -17.02 -10.91
N ALA A 453 -12.93 -17.82 -11.07
CA ALA A 453 -12.94 -19.23 -10.71
C ALA A 453 -12.92 -19.46 -9.19
N VAL A 454 -12.43 -18.51 -8.39
CA VAL A 454 -12.46 -18.59 -6.92
C VAL A 454 -13.76 -18.07 -6.31
N ALA A 455 -14.55 -17.28 -7.04
CA ALA A 455 -15.70 -16.59 -6.48
C ALA A 455 -16.72 -17.54 -5.84
N GLY A 456 -17.05 -18.65 -6.52
CA GLY A 456 -17.98 -19.65 -6.00
C GLY A 456 -17.41 -20.44 -4.80
N ILE A 457 -16.09 -20.54 -4.67
CA ILE A 457 -15.40 -21.14 -3.52
C ILE A 457 -15.54 -20.19 -2.33
N PHE A 458 -15.17 -18.92 -2.49
CA PHE A 458 -15.23 -17.93 -1.43
C PHE A 458 -16.66 -17.67 -0.95
N GLN A 459 -17.65 -17.69 -1.83
CA GLN A 459 -19.07 -17.61 -1.42
C GLN A 459 -19.47 -18.74 -0.49
N GLN A 460 -18.97 -19.96 -0.70
CA GLN A 460 -19.22 -21.07 0.21
C GLN A 460 -18.50 -20.91 1.55
N TRP A 461 -17.29 -20.29 1.56
CA TRP A 461 -16.54 -20.02 2.79
C TRP A 461 -17.15 -18.89 3.62
N ILE A 462 -17.89 -17.98 2.99
CA ILE A 462 -18.62 -16.90 3.66
C ILE A 462 -19.78 -17.47 4.49
N ALA A 463 -20.51 -18.46 4.01
CA ALA A 463 -21.74 -18.93 4.63
C ALA A 463 -21.66 -19.18 6.15
N PRO A 464 -20.61 -19.81 6.72
CA PRO A 464 -20.50 -20.03 8.19
C PRO A 464 -20.05 -18.79 8.97
N ILE A 465 -19.74 -17.66 8.31
CA ILE A 465 -19.24 -16.42 8.94
C ILE A 465 -20.00 -15.17 8.49
N GLU A 466 -21.10 -15.34 7.75
CA GLU A 466 -21.93 -14.23 7.26
C GLU A 466 -22.46 -13.35 8.41
N ASP A 467 -22.75 -13.97 9.56
CA ASP A 467 -23.17 -13.29 10.79
C ASP A 467 -22.12 -12.32 11.35
N LEU A 468 -20.86 -12.44 10.95
CA LEU A 468 -19.79 -11.50 11.29
C LEU A 468 -19.81 -10.23 10.41
N GLY A 469 -20.73 -10.15 9.43
CA GLY A 469 -20.80 -9.06 8.47
C GLY A 469 -19.87 -9.21 7.26
N PHE A 470 -19.19 -10.34 7.12
CA PHE A 470 -18.36 -10.68 5.97
C PHE A 470 -19.23 -11.32 4.88
N THR A 471 -19.66 -10.53 3.89
CA THR A 471 -20.76 -10.92 3.00
C THR A 471 -20.46 -10.75 1.51
N THR A 472 -19.32 -10.12 1.15
CA THR A 472 -19.08 -9.67 -0.22
C THR A 472 -17.91 -10.38 -0.86
N VAL A 473 -18.13 -11.00 -2.03
CA VAL A 473 -17.10 -11.42 -2.97
C VAL A 473 -17.24 -10.54 -4.20
N THR A 474 -16.17 -9.88 -4.61
CA THR A 474 -16.16 -9.04 -5.81
C THR A 474 -15.14 -9.55 -6.83
N LEU A 475 -15.52 -9.46 -8.12
CA LEU A 475 -14.61 -9.71 -9.24
C LEU A 475 -13.81 -8.47 -9.64
N ARG A 476 -14.03 -7.35 -8.97
CA ARG A 476 -13.28 -6.12 -9.21
C ARG A 476 -11.83 -6.29 -8.78
N ASN A 477 -10.99 -5.45 -9.34
CA ASN A 477 -9.59 -5.32 -8.92
C ASN A 477 -9.46 -4.17 -7.93
N THR A 478 -8.54 -4.32 -6.99
CA THR A 478 -7.98 -3.23 -6.18
C THR A 478 -6.47 -3.18 -6.40
N GLY A 479 -5.79 -2.17 -5.90
CA GLY A 479 -4.37 -1.97 -6.23
C GLY A 479 -3.59 -1.29 -5.12
N SER A 480 -2.37 -0.90 -5.47
CA SER A 480 -1.47 -0.10 -4.63
C SER A 480 -1.03 -0.75 -3.33
N THR A 481 -1.07 -2.09 -3.23
CA THR A 481 -0.55 -2.84 -2.08
C THR A 481 -0.04 -4.22 -2.48
N ASP A 482 0.55 -4.94 -1.56
CA ASP A 482 1.45 -6.09 -1.75
C ASP A 482 0.87 -7.28 -2.52
N HIS A 483 -0.45 -7.51 -2.49
CA HIS A 483 -1.07 -8.58 -3.29
C HIS A 483 -0.83 -8.41 -4.79
N CYS A 484 -0.65 -7.15 -5.26
CA CYS A 484 -0.35 -6.83 -6.65
C CYS A 484 0.94 -7.51 -7.13
N SER A 485 1.95 -7.62 -6.28
CA SER A 485 3.21 -8.28 -6.63
C SER A 485 3.02 -9.75 -7.02
N PHE A 486 2.09 -10.43 -6.35
CA PHE A 486 1.73 -11.82 -6.66
C PHE A 486 0.88 -11.91 -7.92
N ASP A 487 -0.15 -11.07 -8.02
CA ASP A 487 -1.06 -11.07 -9.17
C ASP A 487 -0.33 -10.78 -10.48
N GLN A 488 0.64 -9.91 -10.47
CA GLN A 488 1.47 -9.55 -11.63
C GLN A 488 2.30 -10.70 -12.21
N VAL A 489 2.53 -11.77 -11.46
CA VAL A 489 3.20 -12.96 -11.95
C VAL A 489 2.25 -14.16 -12.09
N GLY A 490 0.93 -13.91 -12.07
CA GLY A 490 -0.11 -14.92 -12.27
C GLY A 490 -0.34 -15.82 -11.05
N LEU A 491 0.06 -15.39 -9.87
CA LEU A 491 -0.24 -16.04 -8.61
C LEU A 491 -1.50 -15.45 -7.98
N PRO A 492 -2.32 -16.27 -7.29
CA PRO A 492 -3.49 -15.76 -6.58
C PRO A 492 -3.08 -14.85 -5.40
N GLY A 493 -3.12 -13.54 -5.60
CA GLY A 493 -3.02 -12.50 -4.58
C GLY A 493 -4.40 -11.90 -4.37
N PHE A 494 -4.86 -11.82 -3.11
CA PHE A 494 -6.18 -11.33 -2.77
C PHE A 494 -6.10 -10.25 -1.69
N GLN A 495 -6.94 -9.22 -1.81
CA GLN A 495 -7.10 -8.18 -0.81
C GLN A 495 -8.46 -8.28 -0.14
N PHE A 496 -8.51 -8.20 1.19
CA PHE A 496 -9.77 -8.09 1.90
C PHE A 496 -10.40 -6.71 1.72
N ILE A 497 -11.74 -6.66 1.63
CA ILE A 497 -12.49 -5.40 1.67
C ILE A 497 -12.62 -5.01 3.14
N GLN A 498 -11.95 -3.95 3.56
CA GLN A 498 -12.04 -3.39 4.90
C GLN A 498 -13.07 -2.28 4.97
N ASP A 499 -13.74 -2.14 6.11
CA ASP A 499 -14.57 -0.98 6.39
C ASP A 499 -13.65 0.25 6.57
N PRO A 500 -13.76 1.31 5.77
CA PRO A 500 -12.76 2.37 5.74
C PRO A 500 -12.67 3.16 7.04
N ARG A 501 -13.75 3.29 7.80
CA ARG A 501 -13.79 4.09 9.03
C ARG A 501 -13.32 5.52 8.76
N ASP A 502 -12.20 5.92 9.32
CA ASP A 502 -11.57 7.22 9.08
C ASP A 502 -10.17 7.12 8.43
N TYR A 503 -9.88 5.99 7.77
CA TYR A 503 -8.61 5.75 7.10
C TYR A 503 -8.34 6.84 6.06
N GLU A 504 -9.11 6.91 4.99
CA GLU A 504 -8.95 7.88 3.90
C GLU A 504 -9.19 9.35 4.34
N THR A 505 -10.06 9.53 5.31
CA THR A 505 -10.46 10.88 5.71
C THR A 505 -9.55 11.50 6.75
N ARG A 506 -8.78 10.67 7.47
CA ARG A 506 -8.05 11.16 8.65
C ARG A 506 -6.69 10.52 8.90
N SER A 507 -6.57 9.17 8.86
CA SER A 507 -5.38 8.51 9.43
C SER A 507 -4.30 8.20 8.40
N VAL A 508 -4.62 7.81 7.17
CA VAL A 508 -3.61 7.43 6.16
C VAL A 508 -2.55 8.51 6.01
N HIS A 509 -1.28 8.12 6.18
CA HIS A 509 -0.10 8.99 6.08
C HIS A 509 -0.14 10.26 6.96
N THR A 510 -0.77 10.22 8.13
CA THR A 510 -0.90 11.42 8.98
C THR A 510 -0.47 11.18 10.42
N ASN A 511 -0.28 12.30 11.17
CA ASN A 511 -0.06 12.25 12.62
C ASN A 511 -1.28 11.77 13.43
N GLN A 512 -2.37 11.42 12.76
CA GLN A 512 -3.56 10.83 13.38
C GLN A 512 -3.58 9.32 13.24
N ASP A 513 -2.59 8.73 12.57
CA ASP A 513 -2.45 7.29 12.45
C ASP A 513 -1.80 6.69 13.69
N VAL A 514 -2.63 6.52 14.72
CA VAL A 514 -2.23 6.14 16.07
C VAL A 514 -3.17 5.09 16.66
N TYR A 515 -2.75 4.44 17.75
CA TYR A 515 -3.47 3.37 18.46
C TYR A 515 -4.96 3.67 18.68
N GLU A 516 -5.33 4.91 19.00
CA GLU A 516 -6.71 5.31 19.27
C GLU A 516 -7.64 5.28 18.05
N ARG A 517 -7.12 5.02 16.85
CA ARG A 517 -7.94 4.82 15.64
C ARG A 517 -8.39 3.37 15.45
N LEU A 518 -7.82 2.47 16.23
CA LEU A 518 -8.16 1.06 16.15
C LEU A 518 -9.51 0.74 16.81
N SER A 519 -10.12 -0.33 16.33
CA SER A 519 -11.34 -0.89 16.88
C SER A 519 -11.09 -2.36 17.25
N GLU A 520 -10.98 -2.65 18.54
CA GLU A 520 -10.76 -4.02 19.02
C GLU A 520 -11.75 -5.04 18.42
N PRO A 521 -13.07 -4.79 18.41
CA PRO A 521 -14.02 -5.74 17.81
C PRO A 521 -13.77 -5.99 16.32
N ASP A 522 -13.40 -4.94 15.58
CA ASP A 522 -13.17 -5.04 14.13
C ASP A 522 -11.88 -5.82 13.83
N LEU A 523 -10.80 -5.55 14.57
CA LEU A 523 -9.54 -6.30 14.42
C LEU A 523 -9.67 -7.77 14.81
N LYS A 524 -10.42 -8.09 15.86
CA LYS A 524 -10.75 -9.49 16.22
C LYS A 524 -11.48 -10.19 15.08
N GLN A 525 -12.50 -9.52 14.53
CA GLN A 525 -13.26 -10.06 13.40
C GLN A 525 -12.37 -10.30 12.19
N ALA A 526 -11.51 -9.32 11.82
CA ALA A 526 -10.57 -9.43 10.71
C ALA A 526 -9.61 -10.62 10.89
N ALA A 527 -9.02 -10.78 12.08
CA ALA A 527 -8.11 -11.89 12.37
C ALA A 527 -8.82 -13.27 12.30
N VAL A 528 -10.04 -13.36 12.79
CA VAL A 528 -10.87 -14.59 12.69
C VAL A 528 -11.16 -14.92 11.24
N VAL A 529 -11.58 -13.94 10.43
CA VAL A 529 -11.86 -14.14 8.99
C VAL A 529 -10.60 -14.57 8.26
N MET A 530 -9.49 -13.88 8.47
CA MET A 530 -8.19 -14.22 7.84
C MET A 530 -7.77 -15.66 8.22
N ALA A 531 -7.83 -16.02 9.50
CA ALA A 531 -7.50 -17.37 9.97
C ALA A 531 -8.36 -18.44 9.29
N ILE A 532 -9.67 -18.19 9.11
CA ILE A 532 -10.60 -19.13 8.45
C ILE A 532 -10.25 -19.28 6.96
N PHE A 533 -9.99 -18.18 6.25
CA PHE A 533 -9.63 -18.23 4.82
C PHE A 533 -8.32 -18.98 4.59
N VAL A 534 -7.31 -18.68 5.39
CA VAL A 534 -6.00 -19.37 5.36
C VAL A 534 -6.16 -20.85 5.73
N TYR A 535 -6.91 -21.16 6.76
CA TYR A 535 -7.21 -22.53 7.18
C TYR A 535 -7.91 -23.31 6.05
N ASN A 536 -8.99 -22.76 5.50
CA ASN A 536 -9.74 -23.42 4.43
C ASN A 536 -8.83 -23.69 3.23
N THR A 537 -8.03 -22.71 2.81
CA THR A 537 -7.07 -22.87 1.71
C THR A 537 -6.07 -23.98 2.01
N ALA A 538 -5.50 -24.00 3.20
CA ALA A 538 -4.49 -24.99 3.60
C ALA A 538 -5.04 -26.42 3.67
N GLN A 539 -6.35 -26.60 3.90
CA GLN A 539 -6.99 -27.91 4.04
C GLN A 539 -7.60 -28.47 2.75
N ARG A 540 -7.74 -27.66 1.69
CA ARG A 540 -8.33 -28.13 0.43
C ARG A 540 -7.53 -29.28 -0.20
N ASP A 541 -8.21 -30.16 -0.96
CA ASP A 541 -7.55 -31.19 -1.74
C ASP A 541 -6.76 -30.59 -2.91
N ALA A 542 -7.35 -29.65 -3.62
CA ALA A 542 -6.71 -28.93 -4.73
C ALA A 542 -6.36 -27.49 -4.33
N MET A 543 -5.33 -26.94 -4.95
CA MET A 543 -5.03 -25.50 -4.85
C MET A 543 -6.20 -24.67 -5.39
N LEU A 544 -6.28 -23.42 -4.97
CA LEU A 544 -7.20 -22.44 -5.56
C LEU A 544 -6.92 -22.30 -7.07
N PRO A 545 -7.96 -22.19 -7.89
CA PRO A 545 -7.77 -21.99 -9.33
C PRO A 545 -7.10 -20.64 -9.59
N ARG A 546 -6.23 -20.61 -10.59
CA ARG A 546 -5.49 -19.43 -11.01
C ARG A 546 -6.12 -18.78 -12.23
N LYS A 547 -5.94 -17.49 -12.37
CA LYS A 547 -6.16 -16.78 -13.64
C LYS A 547 -5.19 -17.30 -14.72
N PRO A 548 -5.47 -17.05 -16.00
CA PRO A 548 -4.45 -17.16 -17.05
C PRO A 548 -3.21 -16.33 -16.67
N MET A 549 -2.03 -16.81 -17.05
CA MET A 549 -0.79 -16.07 -16.83
C MET A 549 -0.88 -14.69 -17.48
N PRO A 550 -0.42 -13.62 -16.82
CA PRO A 550 -0.35 -12.29 -17.40
C PRO A 550 0.41 -12.31 -18.73
N HIS A 551 -0.13 -11.64 -19.72
CA HIS A 551 0.43 -11.56 -21.06
C HIS A 551 0.30 -10.13 -21.59
N PRO A 552 1.28 -9.57 -22.35
CA PRO A 552 1.25 -8.19 -22.84
C PRO A 552 -0.05 -7.79 -23.54
N GLU A 553 -0.65 -8.68 -24.30
CA GLU A 553 -1.92 -8.41 -25.02
C GLU A 553 -3.13 -8.21 -24.10
N MET A 554 -3.05 -8.63 -22.84
CA MET A 554 -4.12 -8.43 -21.85
C MET A 554 -4.09 -7.04 -21.22
N GLU A 555 -2.93 -6.37 -21.20
CA GLU A 555 -2.77 -5.04 -20.61
C GLU A 555 -3.32 -3.91 -21.49
N GLU A 556 -3.34 -4.07 -22.81
CA GLU A 556 -3.90 -3.06 -23.72
C GLU A 556 -5.39 -2.78 -23.47
N GLN A 557 -6.09 -3.67 -22.78
CA GLN A 557 -7.52 -3.53 -22.47
C GLN A 557 -7.80 -2.78 -21.17
N GLN A 558 -6.78 -2.48 -20.34
CA GLN A 558 -6.94 -1.87 -19.01
C GLN A 558 -6.60 -0.38 -18.95
N THR A 559 -6.11 0.23 -20.02
CA THR A 559 -5.73 1.65 -20.01
C THR A 559 -6.95 2.57 -19.94
N ARG A 560 -7.02 3.39 -18.91
CA ARG A 560 -8.08 4.39 -18.65
C ARG A 560 -7.59 5.83 -18.72
N PRO A 561 -8.46 6.76 -19.18
CA PRO A 561 -8.23 8.19 -18.95
C PRO A 561 -8.50 8.56 -17.47
N LEU A 562 -7.62 9.38 -16.92
CA LEU A 562 -7.60 9.83 -15.52
C LEU A 562 -8.57 10.97 -15.19
N GLU A 563 -9.80 10.94 -15.62
CA GLU A 563 -10.74 11.95 -15.13
C GLU A 563 -11.24 11.57 -13.73
N GLY A 564 -10.63 12.14 -12.68
CA GLY A 564 -11.21 12.20 -11.34
C GLY A 564 -10.44 11.58 -10.18
N ILE A 565 -9.25 11.01 -10.35
CA ILE A 565 -8.49 10.31 -9.27
C ILE A 565 -7.62 11.27 -8.44
N TYR A 566 -7.15 12.37 -9.01
CA TYR A 566 -6.54 13.43 -8.22
C TYR A 566 -7.53 14.59 -8.05
N PRO A 567 -7.68 15.15 -6.83
CA PRO A 567 -8.38 16.41 -6.72
C PRO A 567 -7.68 17.37 -7.66
N ALA A 568 -8.43 17.86 -8.66
CA ALA A 568 -7.92 18.82 -9.60
C ALA A 568 -7.11 19.85 -8.81
N ALA A 569 -5.82 20.00 -9.14
CA ALA A 569 -5.03 21.10 -8.63
C ALA A 569 -5.88 22.34 -8.85
N SER A 570 -6.43 22.85 -7.77
CA SER A 570 -7.47 23.86 -7.79
C SER A 570 -6.98 25.04 -8.64
N LYS A 571 -7.68 25.27 -9.75
CA LYS A 571 -7.52 26.50 -10.53
C LYS A 571 -7.72 27.73 -9.66
#